data_ac18b821e26b5cf88c905467b73bf619
#
_entry.id   ac18b821e26b5cf88c905467b73bf619
#
_cell.length_a   1.000
_cell.length_b   1.000
_cell.length_c   1.000
_cell.angle_alpha   90.00
_cell.angle_beta   90.00
_cell.angle_gamma   90.00
#
_symmetry.space_group_name_H-M   'P 1'
#
loop_
_entity.id
_entity.type
_entity.pdbx_description
1 polymer ?
#
loop_
_entity_poly.entity_id
_entity_poly.type
_entity_poly.pdbx_seq_one_letter_code
_entity_poly.pdbx_strand_id
1 'polypeptide(L)'
;PQLLHPPVTGDRQQDRSIRGSSGGISAADPKDLISAAQVLGETAAQVPSGSVLAGWFDDFTSQCKYGTVEVGDLFVQLDRWRGLNDGDVEWLHAVAKAFQAAGSGVITLPNSALRAALRAAGTPLWRTDLDITSPGLSGIDPRTGYVEDPINSATGNFIEPETDLAFAAASSPLALSRMYNSIQAVRGQGGVFGPGWVSILDQCLLVKPGCVEWVREDGRHIAFAVEAAPTAVLPTTNQLPNPAEEDEKPVEQWRAQGENLWLSRVSASQLPEFLRDPATSKWVWVISDNRGGRWVFTEGGAWVCSGSSQRDVVHTVREGDRVTAMETSWGHKITVSYGGARVVSAISSDGRCVRYSYDDENRLVQVDGPDGSRRYEWDDTLITTVVDACGNAECINSYDGRGRITSQQAANGRTVHFRYLPGGVTAASDADGTNANTWICDAHGRTTGVVDAHGGQVSMTYDSFGNMVRCVDRAGNVTSHRYDQRGRLTHTDLPTGGTIDCSWDDLDRLVSTTLANGAQTTFEYDGTERDPVRVTDPCGGVTVAEWKDGLLLRATNPVGVSLRFSYDHHAELVRVEDAHGEASRLIRDEAGRIVETISPGGATTRFSYDDAGRLAAVVTPDG
;
A
#
# COMPACT_ATOMS: atom_id res chain seq x y z
N PRO A 1 25.70 -8.62 -6.28
CA PRO A 1 25.73 -9.47 -5.09
C PRO A 1 24.36 -9.32 -4.44
N GLN A 2 23.54 -10.38 -4.51
CA GLN A 2 22.35 -10.41 -3.69
C GLN A 2 22.84 -10.39 -2.24
N LEU A 3 22.62 -9.27 -1.56
CA LEU A 3 22.73 -9.24 -0.12
C LEU A 3 21.82 -10.37 0.39
N LEU A 4 22.40 -11.32 1.08
CA LEU A 4 21.62 -12.29 1.84
C LEU A 4 20.70 -11.49 2.75
N HIS A 5 19.42 -11.61 2.51
CA HIS A 5 18.46 -11.07 3.44
C HIS A 5 18.74 -11.72 4.80
N PRO A 6 18.85 -10.95 5.89
CA PRO A 6 18.85 -11.57 7.20
C PRO A 6 17.60 -12.45 7.24
N PRO A 7 17.73 -13.72 7.55
CA PRO A 7 16.57 -14.57 7.58
C PRO A 7 15.61 -14.01 8.60
N VAL A 8 14.44 -13.57 8.14
CA VAL A 8 13.33 -13.27 9.03
C VAL A 8 12.95 -14.59 9.66
N THR A 9 13.37 -14.78 10.87
CA THR A 9 13.11 -16.02 11.55
C THR A 9 11.99 -15.79 12.53
N GLY A 10 10.96 -16.52 12.37
CA GLY A 10 10.07 -16.73 13.49
C GLY A 10 10.83 -17.38 14.65
N ASP A 11 10.27 -17.28 15.83
CA ASP A 11 10.83 -17.89 17.03
C ASP A 11 11.07 -19.39 16.83
N ARG A 12 12.35 -19.81 16.73
CA ARG A 12 12.76 -21.21 16.66
C ARG A 12 12.52 -21.97 17.97
N GLN A 13 12.21 -21.25 19.06
CA GLN A 13 11.90 -21.87 20.34
C GLN A 13 10.77 -22.89 20.22
N GLN A 14 9.88 -22.69 19.25
CA GLN A 14 8.79 -23.61 18.98
C GLN A 14 9.13 -24.69 17.95
N ASP A 15 10.41 -24.80 17.53
CA ASP A 15 10.88 -25.86 16.66
C ASP A 15 10.16 -25.95 15.30
N ARG A 16 10.02 -24.79 14.66
CA ARG A 16 9.14 -24.59 13.49
C ARG A 16 9.60 -25.25 12.23
N SER A 17 10.92 -25.39 12.07
CA SER A 17 11.52 -26.05 10.92
C SER A 17 11.29 -27.57 10.89
N ILE A 18 10.86 -28.14 12.02
CA ILE A 18 10.63 -29.58 12.18
C ILE A 18 9.14 -29.85 12.50
N ARG A 19 8.29 -28.86 12.34
CA ARG A 19 6.88 -29.00 12.66
C ARG A 19 6.12 -29.81 11.61
N GLY A 20 5.82 -31.00 11.99
CA GLY A 20 4.53 -31.62 11.79
C GLY A 20 3.86 -31.80 13.15
N SER A 21 2.63 -32.24 13.20
CA SER A 21 2.01 -32.89 14.37
C SER A 21 3.03 -33.81 15.05
N SER A 22 2.79 -34.27 16.26
CA SER A 22 3.66 -35.26 16.94
C SER A 22 4.00 -36.49 16.10
N GLY A 23 3.35 -36.70 14.94
CA GLY A 23 3.60 -37.71 13.93
C GLY A 23 4.08 -37.18 12.57
N GLY A 24 4.48 -35.90 12.45
CA GLY A 24 4.96 -35.34 11.20
C GLY A 24 6.31 -35.94 10.75
N ILE A 25 6.53 -35.90 9.43
CA ILE A 25 7.74 -36.35 8.77
C ILE A 25 8.39 -35.20 8.03
N SER A 26 9.74 -35.21 7.95
CA SER A 26 10.52 -34.30 7.11
C SER A 26 11.33 -35.11 6.11
N ALA A 27 11.44 -34.59 4.88
CA ALA A 27 12.24 -35.21 3.82
C ALA A 27 13.28 -34.21 3.30
N ALA A 28 14.53 -34.66 3.16
CA ALA A 28 15.60 -33.85 2.59
C ALA A 28 16.71 -34.74 2.00
N ASP A 29 17.43 -34.20 1.01
CA ASP A 29 18.72 -34.75 0.61
C ASP A 29 19.81 -34.08 1.46
N PRO A 30 20.61 -34.86 2.23
CA PRO A 30 21.68 -34.29 3.04
C PRO A 30 22.70 -33.48 2.23
N LYS A 31 22.94 -33.83 0.96
CA LYS A 31 23.87 -33.10 0.09
C LYS A 31 23.38 -31.69 -0.21
N ASP A 32 22.09 -31.56 -0.44
CA ASP A 32 21.48 -30.23 -0.71
C ASP A 32 21.56 -29.35 0.54
N LEU A 33 21.35 -29.93 1.73
CA LEU A 33 21.50 -29.23 3.00
C LEU A 33 22.94 -28.75 3.25
N ILE A 34 23.93 -29.61 2.94
CA ILE A 34 25.36 -29.25 3.07
C ILE A 34 25.72 -28.16 2.07
N SER A 35 25.25 -28.26 0.81
CA SER A 35 25.48 -27.27 -0.20
C SER A 35 24.85 -25.91 0.20
N ALA A 36 23.64 -25.92 0.73
CA ALA A 36 22.98 -24.72 1.25
C ALA A 36 23.75 -24.09 2.42
N ALA A 37 24.25 -24.91 3.35
CA ALA A 37 25.09 -24.45 4.47
C ALA A 37 26.38 -23.78 3.96
N GLN A 38 27.04 -24.38 2.97
CA GLN A 38 28.26 -23.85 2.38
C GLN A 38 28.00 -22.50 1.70
N VAL A 39 26.96 -22.40 0.85
CA VAL A 39 26.58 -21.15 0.17
C VAL A 39 26.25 -20.06 1.19
N LEU A 40 25.52 -20.39 2.25
CA LEU A 40 25.19 -19.45 3.31
C LEU A 40 26.45 -18.92 4.01
N GLY A 41 27.37 -19.82 4.39
CA GLY A 41 28.63 -19.45 5.05
C GLY A 41 29.53 -18.59 4.16
N GLU A 42 29.73 -18.99 2.90
CA GLU A 42 30.54 -18.25 1.92
C GLU A 42 29.97 -16.84 1.67
N THR A 43 28.66 -16.72 1.58
CA THR A 43 28.00 -15.43 1.35
C THR A 43 28.04 -14.54 2.59
N ALA A 44 27.82 -15.10 3.79
CA ALA A 44 27.94 -14.36 5.05
C ALA A 44 29.37 -13.84 5.27
N ALA A 45 30.38 -14.62 4.86
CA ALA A 45 31.79 -14.23 4.95
C ALA A 45 32.17 -13.04 4.03
N GLN A 46 31.41 -12.79 2.95
CA GLN A 46 31.65 -11.65 2.06
C GLN A 46 31.18 -10.30 2.65
N VAL A 47 30.34 -10.32 3.68
CA VAL A 47 29.88 -9.12 4.37
C VAL A 47 30.94 -8.71 5.40
N PRO A 48 31.49 -7.46 5.35
CA PRO A 48 32.43 -7.00 6.37
C PRO A 48 31.82 -7.02 7.77
N SER A 49 32.64 -7.18 8.79
CA SER A 49 32.14 -7.07 10.19
C SER A 49 31.64 -5.66 10.49
N GLY A 50 30.73 -5.54 11.46
CA GLY A 50 30.23 -4.26 11.91
C GLY A 50 31.35 -3.34 12.39
N SER A 51 32.40 -3.86 13.02
CA SER A 51 33.58 -3.09 13.42
C SER A 51 34.38 -2.54 12.24
N VAL A 52 34.51 -3.31 11.15
CA VAL A 52 35.17 -2.84 9.91
C VAL A 52 34.33 -1.74 9.24
N LEU A 53 33.02 -1.92 9.16
CA LEU A 53 32.12 -0.92 8.58
C LEU A 53 32.05 0.33 9.46
N ALA A 54 32.08 0.19 10.79
CA ALA A 54 32.15 1.33 11.70
C ALA A 54 33.44 2.15 11.45
N GLY A 55 34.58 1.49 11.29
CA GLY A 55 35.83 2.16 10.94
C GLY A 55 35.75 2.91 9.60
N TRP A 56 35.20 2.30 8.57
CA TRP A 56 34.99 2.98 7.28
C TRP A 56 34.01 4.14 7.39
N PHE A 57 32.98 4.02 8.21
CA PHE A 57 32.02 5.09 8.47
C PHE A 57 32.65 6.25 9.23
N ASP A 58 33.49 5.97 10.24
CA ASP A 58 34.24 6.98 10.96
C ASP A 58 35.20 7.73 10.03
N ASP A 59 35.91 7.01 9.16
CA ASP A 59 36.78 7.61 8.14
C ASP A 59 35.98 8.49 7.17
N PHE A 60 34.83 8.02 6.70
CA PHE A 60 33.92 8.78 5.85
C PHE A 60 33.43 10.06 6.54
N THR A 61 32.93 9.93 7.77
CA THR A 61 32.38 11.07 8.54
C THR A 61 33.44 12.11 8.86
N SER A 62 34.68 11.68 9.11
CA SER A 62 35.82 12.59 9.35
C SER A 62 36.14 13.47 8.13
N GLN A 63 35.83 12.99 6.93
CA GLN A 63 36.07 13.68 5.65
C GLN A 63 34.83 14.39 5.10
N CYS A 64 33.65 14.11 5.66
CA CYS A 64 32.39 14.66 5.18
C CYS A 64 32.20 16.10 5.66
N LYS A 65 31.98 17.02 4.72
CA LYS A 65 31.77 18.46 5.01
C LYS A 65 30.32 18.85 5.24
N TYR A 66 29.39 17.93 5.06
CA TYR A 66 27.95 18.23 4.95
C TYR A 66 27.10 17.62 6.06
N GLY A 67 27.69 17.13 7.12
CA GLY A 67 27.00 16.51 8.24
C GLY A 67 27.09 14.99 8.20
N THR A 68 26.70 14.37 9.31
CA THR A 68 26.77 12.92 9.49
C THR A 68 25.36 12.36 9.70
N VAL A 69 25.13 11.16 9.18
CA VAL A 69 23.92 10.39 9.48
C VAL A 69 24.19 9.60 10.75
N GLU A 70 23.26 9.63 11.70
CA GLU A 70 23.33 8.74 12.85
C GLU A 70 22.92 7.32 12.39
N VAL A 71 23.84 6.37 12.53
CA VAL A 71 23.60 4.97 12.18
C VAL A 71 23.15 4.12 13.37
N GLY A 72 23.05 4.73 14.55
CA GLY A 72 22.65 4.09 15.80
C GLY A 72 23.44 2.80 16.07
N ASP A 73 22.75 1.70 16.33
CA ASP A 73 23.33 0.39 16.60
C ASP A 73 23.47 -0.51 15.35
N LEU A 74 23.34 0.05 14.14
CA LEU A 74 23.34 -0.70 12.88
C LEU A 74 24.51 -1.69 12.77
N PHE A 75 25.72 -1.26 13.10
CA PHE A 75 26.90 -2.12 13.00
C PHE A 75 26.89 -3.26 14.02
N VAL A 76 26.35 -3.00 15.22
CA VAL A 76 26.15 -4.02 16.25
C VAL A 76 25.10 -5.05 15.81
N GLN A 77 24.01 -4.59 15.21
CA GLN A 77 22.97 -5.46 14.66
C GLN A 77 23.51 -6.30 13.50
N LEU A 78 24.38 -5.75 12.67
CA LEU A 78 25.02 -6.49 11.59
C LEU A 78 25.93 -7.62 12.11
N ASP A 79 26.76 -7.35 13.12
CA ASP A 79 27.57 -8.39 13.75
C ASP A 79 26.71 -9.47 14.41
N ARG A 80 25.61 -9.07 15.04
CA ARG A 80 24.63 -9.99 15.58
C ARG A 80 24.00 -10.85 14.47
N TRP A 81 23.61 -10.24 13.35
CA TRP A 81 23.08 -10.94 12.18
C TRP A 81 24.10 -11.97 11.64
N ARG A 82 25.38 -11.61 11.51
CA ARG A 82 26.43 -12.55 11.11
C ARG A 82 26.50 -13.75 12.04
N GLY A 83 26.56 -13.53 13.36
CA GLY A 83 26.57 -14.62 14.34
C GLY A 83 25.32 -15.52 14.26
N LEU A 84 24.17 -14.97 13.91
CA LEU A 84 22.96 -15.77 13.66
C LEU A 84 23.07 -16.63 12.40
N ASN A 85 23.69 -16.13 11.31
CA ASN A 85 23.93 -16.93 10.10
C ASN A 85 24.95 -18.05 10.33
N ASP A 86 26.00 -17.79 11.12
CA ASP A 86 26.94 -18.85 11.53
C ASP A 86 26.18 -19.96 12.28
N GLY A 87 25.29 -19.62 13.20
CA GLY A 87 24.41 -20.57 13.88
C GLY A 87 23.47 -21.33 12.94
N ASP A 88 23.00 -20.70 11.84
CA ASP A 88 22.19 -21.37 10.82
C ASP A 88 23.02 -22.38 10.00
N VAL A 89 24.27 -22.04 9.67
CA VAL A 89 25.20 -22.96 9.02
C VAL A 89 25.44 -24.21 9.90
N GLU A 90 25.71 -24.01 11.19
CA GLU A 90 25.86 -25.12 12.14
C GLU A 90 24.58 -25.95 12.25
N TRP A 91 23.44 -25.33 12.29
CA TRP A 91 22.13 -25.98 12.34
C TRP A 91 21.88 -26.81 11.07
N LEU A 92 22.13 -26.29 9.87
CA LEU A 92 22.00 -27.01 8.60
C LEU A 92 22.92 -28.23 8.55
N HIS A 93 24.16 -28.12 9.02
CA HIS A 93 25.06 -29.24 9.12
C HIS A 93 24.58 -30.31 10.11
N ALA A 94 24.02 -29.92 11.26
CA ALA A 94 23.46 -30.86 12.23
C ALA A 94 22.23 -31.59 11.66
N VAL A 95 21.36 -30.90 10.93
CA VAL A 95 20.20 -31.47 10.21
C VAL A 95 20.69 -32.43 9.13
N ALA A 96 21.64 -32.01 8.28
CA ALA A 96 22.21 -32.86 7.24
C ALA A 96 22.81 -34.17 7.82
N LYS A 97 23.55 -34.04 8.92
CA LYS A 97 24.11 -35.19 9.63
C LYS A 97 23.06 -36.17 10.15
N ALA A 98 21.92 -35.64 10.65
CA ALA A 98 20.81 -36.48 11.09
C ALA A 98 20.18 -37.25 9.92
N PHE A 99 20.00 -36.62 8.77
CA PHE A 99 19.52 -37.28 7.56
C PHE A 99 20.55 -38.27 6.99
N GLN A 100 21.85 -37.93 6.97
CA GLN A 100 22.93 -38.86 6.55
C GLN A 100 22.99 -40.13 7.39
N ALA A 101 22.75 -40.02 8.70
CA ALA A 101 22.71 -41.16 9.59
C ALA A 101 21.56 -42.14 9.27
N ALA A 102 20.51 -41.67 8.60
CA ALA A 102 19.36 -42.46 8.17
C ALA A 102 19.54 -43.05 6.76
N GLY A 103 20.50 -42.54 5.95
CA GLY A 103 20.77 -43.07 4.61
C GLY A 103 21.36 -42.03 3.64
N SER A 104 21.20 -42.26 2.32
CA SER A 104 21.68 -41.41 1.24
C SER A 104 20.55 -41.09 0.24
N GLY A 105 20.61 -39.93 -0.44
CA GLY A 105 19.58 -39.43 -1.32
C GLY A 105 18.46 -38.71 -0.53
N VAL A 106 17.30 -38.54 -1.14
CA VAL A 106 16.14 -37.95 -0.45
C VAL A 106 15.64 -38.94 0.62
N ILE A 107 15.76 -38.56 1.86
CA ILE A 107 15.44 -39.39 3.03
C ILE A 107 14.31 -38.75 3.79
N THR A 108 13.40 -39.58 4.29
CA THR A 108 12.28 -39.16 5.14
C THR A 108 12.54 -39.59 6.58
N LEU A 109 12.49 -38.65 7.52
CA LEU A 109 12.62 -38.86 8.95
C LEU A 109 11.38 -38.40 9.71
N PRO A 110 10.96 -39.13 10.75
CA PRO A 110 10.02 -38.58 11.73
C PRO A 110 10.61 -37.34 12.38
N ASN A 111 9.79 -36.30 12.54
CA ASN A 111 10.23 -35.06 13.18
C ASN A 111 10.78 -35.27 14.60
N SER A 112 10.26 -36.26 15.32
CA SER A 112 10.76 -36.64 16.64
C SER A 112 12.20 -37.12 16.61
N ALA A 113 12.58 -37.92 15.59
CA ALA A 113 13.95 -38.40 15.40
C ALA A 113 14.90 -37.26 15.03
N LEU A 114 14.46 -36.35 14.16
CA LEU A 114 15.25 -35.18 13.79
C LEU A 114 15.47 -34.23 14.99
N ARG A 115 14.45 -33.99 15.80
CA ARG A 115 14.58 -33.23 17.07
C ARG A 115 15.55 -33.88 18.05
N ALA A 116 15.47 -35.20 18.20
CA ALA A 116 16.38 -35.92 19.07
C ALA A 116 17.84 -35.78 18.61
N ALA A 117 18.08 -35.85 17.29
CA ALA A 117 19.41 -35.68 16.70
C ALA A 117 19.97 -34.27 16.90
N LEU A 118 19.15 -33.22 16.71
CA LEU A 118 19.56 -31.84 16.95
C LEU A 118 19.87 -31.58 18.43
N ARG A 119 19.07 -32.11 19.36
CA ARG A 119 19.37 -32.03 20.80
C ARG A 119 20.66 -32.74 21.16
N ALA A 120 20.89 -33.92 20.61
CA ALA A 120 22.13 -34.67 20.84
C ALA A 120 23.35 -33.93 20.28
N ALA A 121 23.19 -33.15 19.21
CA ALA A 121 24.24 -32.30 18.64
C ALA A 121 24.50 -31.03 19.46
N GLY A 122 23.67 -30.72 20.47
CA GLY A 122 23.75 -29.46 21.23
C GLY A 122 23.41 -28.24 20.41
N THR A 123 22.77 -28.41 19.25
CA THR A 123 22.45 -27.32 18.33
C THR A 123 21.21 -26.58 18.84
N PRO A 124 21.25 -25.23 18.95
CA PRO A 124 20.09 -24.45 19.38
C PRO A 124 18.92 -24.65 18.42
N LEU A 125 17.72 -24.85 18.97
CA LEU A 125 16.48 -25.00 18.20
C LEU A 125 15.82 -23.66 17.87
N TRP A 126 16.36 -22.58 18.42
CA TRP A 126 15.82 -21.22 18.24
C TRP A 126 16.92 -20.18 18.20
N ARG A 127 16.61 -19.05 17.64
CA ARG A 127 17.41 -17.82 17.74
C ARG A 127 16.51 -16.60 17.93
N THR A 128 17.11 -15.51 18.38
CA THR A 128 16.44 -14.21 18.41
C THR A 128 16.59 -13.54 17.05
N ASP A 129 15.47 -13.11 16.47
CA ASP A 129 15.48 -12.36 15.23
C ASP A 129 15.99 -10.94 15.44
N LEU A 130 16.57 -10.36 14.39
CA LEU A 130 16.84 -8.93 14.34
C LEU A 130 15.54 -8.20 13.99
N ASP A 131 15.28 -7.11 14.72
CA ASP A 131 14.19 -6.20 14.33
C ASP A 131 14.75 -5.19 13.31
N ILE A 132 14.58 -5.53 12.04
CA ILE A 132 14.99 -4.69 10.90
C ILE A 132 13.80 -4.24 10.06
N THR A 133 12.59 -4.36 10.58
CA THR A 133 11.39 -3.95 9.85
C THR A 133 11.45 -2.46 9.56
N SER A 134 11.60 -2.13 8.28
CA SER A 134 11.61 -0.73 7.82
C SER A 134 10.25 -0.06 8.04
N PRO A 135 10.20 1.21 8.45
CA PRO A 135 8.96 1.99 8.45
C PRO A 135 8.24 2.02 7.09
N GLY A 136 8.96 1.83 5.99
CA GLY A 136 8.38 1.68 4.65
C GLY A 136 7.53 0.43 4.45
N LEU A 137 7.63 -0.56 5.36
CA LEU A 137 6.82 -1.80 5.34
C LEU A 137 5.57 -1.71 6.23
N SER A 138 5.30 -0.59 6.87
CA SER A 138 4.02 -0.31 7.54
C SER A 138 2.94 -0.02 6.50
N GLY A 139 1.65 -0.04 6.92
CA GLY A 139 0.53 0.27 6.04
C GLY A 139 0.31 -0.74 4.91
N ILE A 140 -0.35 -0.30 3.84
CA ILE A 140 -0.73 -1.16 2.70
C ILE A 140 0.17 -0.91 1.50
N ASP A 141 1.11 -1.82 1.23
CA ASP A 141 1.85 -1.84 -0.04
C ASP A 141 1.14 -2.80 -1.01
N PRO A 142 0.75 -2.35 -2.21
CA PRO A 142 0.02 -3.18 -3.17
C PRO A 142 0.83 -4.37 -3.72
N ARG A 143 2.13 -4.43 -3.45
CA ARG A 143 3.03 -5.53 -3.86
C ARG A 143 3.24 -6.57 -2.76
N THR A 144 2.73 -6.32 -1.56
CA THR A 144 2.75 -7.26 -0.45
C THR A 144 1.47 -8.10 -0.46
N GLY A 145 1.58 -9.37 -0.07
CA GLY A 145 0.40 -10.21 0.16
C GLY A 145 -0.24 -9.89 1.51
N TYR A 146 -1.56 -9.92 1.55
CA TYR A 146 -2.34 -9.80 2.80
C TYR A 146 -3.14 -11.08 3.03
N VAL A 147 -3.31 -11.44 4.29
CA VAL A 147 -3.94 -12.69 4.72
C VAL A 147 -4.99 -12.36 5.76
N GLU A 148 -6.14 -13.03 5.66
CA GLU A 148 -7.28 -12.83 6.57
C GLU A 148 -7.68 -11.35 6.69
N ASP A 149 -7.89 -10.82 7.89
CA ASP A 149 -8.43 -9.50 8.18
C ASP A 149 -7.33 -8.51 8.62
N PRO A 150 -6.84 -7.63 7.71
CA PRO A 150 -5.75 -8.03 6.84
C PRO A 150 -4.41 -8.05 7.59
N ILE A 151 -3.67 -9.12 7.44
CA ILE A 151 -2.34 -9.29 8.01
C ILE A 151 -1.30 -9.23 6.91
N ASN A 152 -0.32 -8.36 7.04
CA ASN A 152 0.79 -8.22 6.09
C ASN A 152 1.66 -9.48 6.11
N SER A 153 1.71 -10.21 5.00
CA SER A 153 2.46 -11.47 4.90
C SER A 153 3.97 -11.31 4.97
N ALA A 154 4.52 -10.12 4.73
CA ALA A 154 5.95 -9.86 4.83
C ALA A 154 6.40 -9.60 6.28
N THR A 155 5.57 -8.91 7.05
CA THR A 155 5.96 -8.38 8.36
C THR A 155 5.19 -8.98 9.53
N GLY A 156 4.02 -9.57 9.29
CA GLY A 156 3.10 -10.02 10.33
C GLY A 156 2.31 -8.87 10.98
N ASN A 157 2.40 -7.67 10.43
CA ASN A 157 1.67 -6.50 10.91
C ASN A 157 0.16 -6.70 10.72
N PHE A 158 -0.61 -6.59 11.80
CA PHE A 158 -2.05 -6.45 11.70
C PHE A 158 -2.37 -5.01 11.33
N ILE A 159 -3.20 -4.86 10.32
CA ILE A 159 -3.65 -3.58 9.78
C ILE A 159 -5.16 -3.54 9.92
N GLU A 160 -5.71 -2.48 10.49
CA GLU A 160 -7.15 -2.26 10.55
C GLU A 160 -7.49 -0.98 9.80
N PRO A 161 -7.87 -1.07 8.50
CA PRO A 161 -8.29 0.08 7.72
C PRO A 161 -9.74 0.44 8.03
N GLU A 162 -9.97 1.70 8.39
CA GLU A 162 -11.29 2.22 8.71
C GLU A 162 -11.60 3.48 7.90
N THR A 163 -12.82 3.62 7.45
CA THR A 163 -13.33 4.84 6.83
C THR A 163 -14.54 5.33 7.61
N ASP A 164 -14.34 6.41 8.36
CA ASP A 164 -15.35 6.92 9.29
C ASP A 164 -16.37 7.82 8.58
N LEU A 165 -15.92 8.62 7.60
CA LEU A 165 -16.76 9.48 6.74
C LEU A 165 -16.22 9.45 5.31
N ALA A 166 -17.09 9.23 4.34
CA ALA A 166 -16.79 9.38 2.93
C ALA A 166 -18.03 9.91 2.20
N PHE A 167 -17.81 10.66 1.13
CA PHE A 167 -18.89 11.05 0.24
C PHE A 167 -19.10 9.98 -0.82
N ALA A 168 -20.36 9.64 -1.09
CA ALA A 168 -20.72 8.58 -2.04
C ALA A 168 -20.56 9.01 -3.51
N ALA A 169 -20.24 10.27 -3.76
CA ALA A 169 -20.08 10.81 -5.10
C ALA A 169 -18.87 10.19 -5.81
N ALA A 170 -19.08 9.76 -7.05
CA ALA A 170 -17.99 9.29 -7.91
C ALA A 170 -16.94 10.38 -8.20
N SER A 171 -17.28 11.65 -7.97
CA SER A 171 -16.44 12.83 -8.17
C SER A 171 -15.71 13.30 -6.91
N SER A 172 -16.03 12.77 -5.72
CA SER A 172 -15.41 13.24 -4.48
C SER A 172 -14.50 12.16 -3.87
N PRO A 173 -13.19 12.38 -3.86
CA PRO A 173 -12.24 11.50 -3.16
C PRO A 173 -12.18 11.79 -1.67
N LEU A 174 -13.01 12.73 -1.15
CA LEU A 174 -12.92 13.17 0.23
C LEU A 174 -13.46 12.11 1.19
N ALA A 175 -12.54 11.56 1.98
CA ALA A 175 -12.83 10.61 3.04
C ALA A 175 -11.97 10.90 4.27
N LEU A 176 -12.52 10.65 5.45
CA LEU A 176 -11.75 10.55 6.67
C LEU A 176 -11.52 9.07 6.96
N SER A 177 -10.31 8.63 6.62
CA SER A 177 -9.85 7.26 6.85
C SER A 177 -8.71 7.24 7.87
N ARG A 178 -8.64 6.17 8.61
CA ARG A 178 -7.56 5.87 9.56
C ARG A 178 -7.16 4.42 9.42
N MET A 179 -5.94 4.11 9.81
CA MET A 179 -5.38 2.78 9.73
C MET A 179 -4.59 2.47 10.99
N TYR A 180 -4.92 1.35 11.61
CA TYR A 180 -4.14 0.83 12.72
C TYR A 180 -3.00 -0.06 12.19
N ASN A 181 -1.86 -0.01 12.86
CA ASN A 181 -0.66 -0.80 12.56
C ASN A 181 -0.09 -1.36 13.87
N SER A 182 -0.18 -2.66 14.07
CA SER A 182 0.25 -3.30 15.32
C SER A 182 1.75 -3.14 15.61
N ILE A 183 2.60 -3.19 14.58
CA ILE A 183 4.05 -3.00 14.73
C ILE A 183 4.39 -1.56 15.10
N GLN A 184 3.70 -0.56 14.55
CA GLN A 184 3.88 0.84 14.94
C GLN A 184 3.41 1.08 16.38
N ALA A 185 2.31 0.44 16.77
CA ALA A 185 1.79 0.52 18.14
C ALA A 185 2.81 0.05 19.19
N VAL A 186 3.43 -1.11 19.00
CA VAL A 186 4.48 -1.63 19.89
C VAL A 186 5.71 -0.72 19.96
N ARG A 187 5.98 0.04 18.88
CA ARG A 187 7.08 1.03 18.84
C ARG A 187 6.72 2.36 19.49
N GLY A 188 5.53 2.49 20.06
CA GLY A 188 5.04 3.74 20.63
C GLY A 188 4.73 4.81 19.60
N GLN A 189 4.55 4.43 18.34
CA GLN A 189 4.18 5.34 17.24
C GLN A 189 2.66 5.39 17.11
N GLY A 190 2.16 6.51 16.64
CA GLY A 190 0.74 6.73 16.38
C GLY A 190 0.43 8.19 16.10
N GLY A 191 -0.71 8.43 15.45
CA GLY A 191 -1.19 9.74 15.06
C GLY A 191 -2.26 10.31 16.00
N VAL A 192 -3.10 11.16 15.43
CA VAL A 192 -4.16 11.89 16.15
C VAL A 192 -5.25 11.00 16.73
N PHE A 193 -5.35 9.74 16.31
CA PHE A 193 -6.31 8.75 16.83
C PHE A 193 -5.73 7.81 17.89
N GLY A 194 -4.47 7.95 18.28
CA GLY A 194 -3.88 7.16 19.37
C GLY A 194 -2.80 6.19 18.92
N PRO A 195 -2.32 5.32 19.84
CA PRO A 195 -1.24 4.37 19.54
C PRO A 195 -1.58 3.47 18.36
N GLY A 196 -0.63 3.31 17.43
CA GLY A 196 -0.76 2.49 16.23
C GLY A 196 -1.68 3.03 15.13
N TRP A 197 -2.54 4.01 15.43
CA TRP A 197 -3.42 4.63 14.44
C TRP A 197 -2.70 5.73 13.68
N VAL A 198 -2.84 5.72 12.37
CA VAL A 198 -2.42 6.78 11.43
C VAL A 198 -3.60 7.10 10.52
N SER A 199 -3.66 8.32 10.02
CA SER A 199 -4.77 8.80 9.20
C SER A 199 -4.30 9.79 8.14
N ILE A 200 -5.20 10.19 7.26
CA ILE A 200 -4.97 11.26 6.31
C ILE A 200 -4.59 12.59 7.00
N LEU A 201 -5.03 12.80 8.26
CA LEU A 201 -4.72 13.99 9.05
C LEU A 201 -3.26 14.03 9.52
N ASP A 202 -2.60 12.87 9.58
CA ASP A 202 -1.20 12.72 10.01
C ASP A 202 -0.22 12.81 8.84
N GLN A 203 -0.72 12.89 7.60
CA GLN A 203 0.09 12.94 6.40
C GLN A 203 1.01 14.17 6.39
N CYS A 204 2.32 13.95 6.21
CA CYS A 204 3.31 15.02 6.20
C CYS A 204 4.63 14.61 5.53
N LEU A 205 5.50 15.60 5.30
CA LEU A 205 6.91 15.35 4.99
C LEU A 205 7.78 15.62 6.23
N LEU A 206 8.66 14.70 6.53
CA LEU A 206 9.75 14.89 7.48
C LEU A 206 10.98 15.34 6.70
N VAL A 207 11.23 16.65 6.70
CA VAL A 207 12.37 17.24 6.00
C VAL A 207 13.60 17.18 6.89
N LYS A 208 14.54 16.30 6.53
CA LYS A 208 15.80 16.06 7.25
C LYS A 208 16.98 16.43 6.35
N PRO A 209 18.16 16.75 6.90
CA PRO A 209 19.36 16.91 6.07
C PRO A 209 19.61 15.65 5.22
N GLY A 210 19.68 15.81 3.89
CA GLY A 210 19.97 14.71 2.96
C GLY A 210 18.82 13.76 2.67
N CYS A 211 17.69 13.88 3.34
CA CYS A 211 16.55 12.98 3.14
C CYS A 211 15.23 13.71 3.40
N VAL A 212 14.28 13.56 2.50
CA VAL A 212 12.88 13.92 2.74
C VAL A 212 12.07 12.63 2.81
N GLU A 213 11.31 12.46 3.86
CA GLU A 213 10.53 11.26 4.12
C GLU A 213 9.04 11.60 4.12
N TRP A 214 8.27 10.95 3.26
CA TRP A 214 6.83 11.09 3.20
C TRP A 214 6.16 10.10 4.16
N VAL A 215 5.50 10.61 5.18
CA VAL A 215 4.59 9.84 6.05
C VAL A 215 3.23 9.86 5.38
N ARG A 216 2.77 8.69 4.95
CA ARG A 216 1.48 8.53 4.28
C ARG A 216 0.34 8.31 5.26
N GLU A 217 -0.87 8.47 4.73
CA GLU A 217 -2.15 8.21 5.43
C GLU A 217 -2.30 6.77 5.94
N ASP A 218 -1.57 5.82 5.36
CA ASP A 218 -1.56 4.40 5.75
C ASP A 218 -0.42 4.04 6.73
N GLY A 219 0.40 5.02 7.12
CA GLY A 219 1.54 4.84 8.02
C GLY A 219 2.82 4.38 7.32
N ARG A 220 2.87 4.23 5.99
CA ARG A 220 4.12 3.99 5.26
C ARG A 220 5.00 5.24 5.26
N HIS A 221 6.30 5.03 5.37
CA HIS A 221 7.31 6.07 5.25
C HIS A 221 8.10 5.85 3.95
N ILE A 222 8.02 6.78 3.03
CA ILE A 222 8.71 6.72 1.74
C ILE A 222 9.81 7.77 1.69
N ALA A 223 11.05 7.32 1.57
CA ALA A 223 12.22 8.18 1.63
C ALA A 223 12.71 8.61 0.25
N PHE A 224 13.10 9.87 0.15
CA PHE A 224 13.74 10.48 -1.01
C PHE A 224 15.12 10.99 -0.61
N ALA A 225 16.19 10.46 -1.21
CA ALA A 225 17.55 10.91 -0.97
C ALA A 225 17.81 12.22 -1.76
N VAL A 226 17.80 13.35 -1.06
CA VAL A 226 17.93 14.70 -1.68
C VAL A 226 19.39 15.17 -1.79
N GLU A 227 20.35 14.46 -1.18
CA GLU A 227 21.78 14.74 -1.34
C GLU A 227 22.40 14.06 -2.57
N ALA A 228 21.78 13.03 -3.11
CA ALA A 228 22.16 12.47 -4.39
C ALA A 228 21.96 13.53 -5.48
N ALA A 229 22.91 13.63 -6.44
CA ALA A 229 22.69 14.48 -7.60
C ALA A 229 21.28 14.21 -8.16
N PRO A 230 20.47 15.27 -8.39
CA PRO A 230 19.11 15.09 -8.87
C PRO A 230 19.16 14.16 -10.08
N THR A 231 18.27 13.17 -10.09
CA THR A 231 18.14 12.25 -11.21
C THR A 231 17.94 13.12 -12.45
N ALA A 232 18.79 12.96 -13.47
CA ALA A 232 18.77 13.80 -14.65
C ALA A 232 17.32 14.06 -15.06
N VAL A 233 16.96 15.33 -15.16
CA VAL A 233 15.63 15.78 -15.53
C VAL A 233 15.26 15.04 -16.81
N LEU A 234 14.45 14.01 -16.70
CA LEU A 234 13.65 13.60 -17.84
C LEU A 234 12.85 14.85 -18.21
N PRO A 235 12.86 15.28 -19.47
CA PRO A 235 12.05 16.42 -19.88
C PRO A 235 10.61 16.09 -19.45
N THR A 236 10.24 16.61 -18.29
CA THR A 236 8.90 16.53 -17.82
C THR A 236 8.15 17.57 -18.59
N THR A 237 7.52 17.17 -19.64
CA THR A 237 6.44 17.94 -20.21
C THR A 237 5.20 17.96 -19.31
N ASN A 238 5.29 17.40 -18.13
CA ASN A 238 4.61 17.86 -16.94
C ASN A 238 5.23 19.19 -16.44
N GLN A 239 6.00 19.88 -17.28
CA GLN A 239 6.25 21.29 -17.08
C GLN A 239 4.91 21.97 -17.11
N LEU A 240 4.58 22.49 -15.95
CA LEU A 240 3.57 23.52 -15.82
C LEU A 240 3.80 24.52 -16.93
N PRO A 241 2.81 24.83 -17.78
CA PRO A 241 3.04 25.66 -18.96
C PRO A 241 3.35 27.08 -18.53
N ASN A 242 4.59 27.46 -18.63
CA ASN A 242 4.94 28.84 -18.94
C ASN A 242 6.26 28.93 -19.71
N PRO A 243 6.23 29.05 -21.04
CA PRO A 243 7.42 29.21 -21.86
C PRO A 243 7.95 30.64 -21.93
N ALA A 244 7.62 31.53 -20.99
CA ALA A 244 7.87 32.96 -21.12
C ALA A 244 8.90 33.59 -20.16
N GLU A 245 9.62 32.82 -19.34
CA GLU A 245 10.70 33.38 -18.50
C GLU A 245 12.01 32.60 -18.70
N GLU A 246 12.97 33.25 -19.36
CA GLU A 246 14.28 32.72 -19.78
C GLU A 246 15.26 32.42 -18.62
N ASP A 247 14.84 32.47 -17.34
CA ASP A 247 15.70 32.32 -16.15
C ASP A 247 15.33 31.17 -15.20
N GLU A 248 14.46 30.23 -15.58
CA GLU A 248 14.08 29.14 -14.68
C GLU A 248 15.14 28.01 -14.69
N LYS A 249 15.79 27.83 -13.54
CA LYS A 249 16.62 26.65 -13.28
C LYS A 249 15.78 25.38 -13.45
N PRO A 250 16.36 24.29 -14.01
CA PRO A 250 15.64 23.03 -14.12
C PRO A 250 15.15 22.59 -12.75
N VAL A 251 13.89 22.12 -12.68
CA VAL A 251 13.28 21.64 -11.45
C VAL A 251 14.05 20.42 -10.96
N GLU A 252 14.62 20.49 -9.77
CA GLU A 252 15.30 19.37 -9.16
C GLU A 252 14.26 18.30 -8.79
N GLN A 253 14.51 17.06 -9.19
CA GLN A 253 13.61 15.96 -8.99
C GLN A 253 14.34 14.73 -8.45
N TRP A 254 13.82 14.12 -7.38
CA TRP A 254 14.37 12.93 -6.74
C TRP A 254 13.35 11.80 -6.79
N ARG A 255 13.76 10.62 -7.23
CA ARG A 255 12.91 9.44 -7.26
C ARG A 255 13.04 8.63 -5.98
N ALA A 256 11.92 8.15 -5.44
CA ALA A 256 11.93 7.22 -4.32
C ALA A 256 12.52 5.87 -4.74
N GLN A 257 13.28 5.25 -3.85
CA GLN A 257 13.79 3.90 -4.09
C GLN A 257 12.65 2.88 -3.98
N GLY A 258 12.50 2.04 -5.00
CA GLY A 258 11.48 0.99 -5.02
C GLY A 258 10.06 1.46 -5.35
N GLU A 259 9.89 2.74 -5.72
CA GLU A 259 8.59 3.35 -6.00
C GLU A 259 8.61 4.18 -7.29
N ASN A 260 7.44 4.30 -7.94
CA ASN A 260 7.24 5.23 -9.05
C ASN A 260 6.72 6.57 -8.52
N LEU A 261 7.51 7.18 -7.64
CA LEU A 261 7.21 8.45 -6.98
C LEU A 261 8.40 9.40 -7.13
N TRP A 262 8.10 10.66 -7.37
CA TRP A 262 9.09 11.73 -7.53
C TRP A 262 8.78 12.86 -6.58
N LEU A 263 9.79 13.33 -5.87
CA LEU A 263 9.76 14.54 -5.07
C LEU A 263 10.36 15.69 -5.87
N SER A 264 9.73 16.84 -5.86
CA SER A 264 10.23 18.07 -6.47
C SER A 264 10.06 19.24 -5.51
N ARG A 265 10.95 20.24 -5.60
CA ARG A 265 10.79 21.53 -4.92
C ARG A 265 10.52 22.59 -5.97
N VAL A 266 9.34 23.19 -5.93
CA VAL A 266 8.86 24.13 -6.95
C VAL A 266 8.34 25.42 -6.35
N SER A 267 8.28 26.50 -7.16
CA SER A 267 7.55 27.70 -6.75
C SER A 267 6.03 27.42 -6.75
N ALA A 268 5.31 27.94 -5.77
CA ALA A 268 3.86 27.80 -5.70
C ALA A 268 3.16 28.37 -6.95
N SER A 269 3.77 29.35 -7.64
CA SER A 269 3.26 29.89 -8.91
C SER A 269 3.32 28.90 -10.07
N GLN A 270 4.18 27.88 -10.00
CA GLN A 270 4.32 26.84 -11.02
C GLN A 270 3.30 25.71 -10.87
N LEU A 271 2.58 25.65 -9.76
CA LEU A 271 1.51 24.66 -9.57
C LEU A 271 0.36 24.91 -10.55
N PRO A 272 -0.34 23.86 -11.00
CA PRO A 272 -1.66 23.97 -11.62
C PRO A 272 -2.63 24.76 -10.71
N GLU A 273 -3.54 25.49 -11.31
CA GLU A 273 -4.45 26.39 -10.57
C GLU A 273 -5.21 25.65 -9.45
N PHE A 274 -5.69 24.46 -9.73
CA PHE A 274 -6.45 23.65 -8.77
C PHE A 274 -5.64 23.15 -7.56
N LEU A 275 -4.30 23.21 -7.62
CA LEU A 275 -3.40 22.87 -6.50
C LEU A 275 -2.85 24.13 -5.79
N ARG A 276 -3.22 25.33 -6.22
CA ARG A 276 -2.74 26.56 -5.59
C ARG A 276 -3.60 26.91 -4.38
N ASP A 277 -2.92 27.15 -3.27
CA ASP A 277 -3.51 27.73 -2.08
C ASP A 277 -2.88 29.12 -1.86
N PRO A 278 -3.69 30.20 -1.82
CA PRO A 278 -3.17 31.56 -1.61
C PRO A 278 -2.40 31.76 -0.29
N ALA A 279 -2.64 30.90 0.70
CA ALA A 279 -1.97 30.93 1.99
C ALA A 279 -0.59 30.24 1.97
N THR A 280 -0.21 29.57 0.88
CA THR A 280 1.05 28.82 0.79
C THR A 280 2.26 29.73 0.65
N SER A 281 3.39 29.30 1.21
CA SER A 281 4.70 29.94 1.03
C SER A 281 5.14 29.95 -0.44
N LYS A 282 6.13 30.79 -0.77
CA LYS A 282 6.65 30.91 -2.14
C LYS A 282 7.15 29.58 -2.71
N TRP A 283 7.70 28.70 -1.88
CA TRP A 283 8.23 27.39 -2.26
C TRP A 283 7.43 26.28 -1.59
N VAL A 284 7.22 25.19 -2.33
CA VAL A 284 6.52 23.98 -1.88
C VAL A 284 7.26 22.73 -2.30
N TRP A 285 7.04 21.66 -1.56
CA TRP A 285 7.37 20.32 -1.98
C TRP A 285 6.18 19.69 -2.71
N VAL A 286 6.46 18.99 -3.79
CA VAL A 286 5.46 18.24 -4.56
C VAL A 286 5.92 16.82 -4.73
N ILE A 287 5.10 15.87 -4.31
CA ILE A 287 5.24 14.48 -4.70
C ILE A 287 4.32 14.21 -5.89
N SER A 288 4.81 13.51 -6.89
CA SER A 288 4.02 13.07 -8.05
C SER A 288 4.24 11.60 -8.33
N ASP A 289 3.20 10.92 -8.81
CA ASP A 289 3.29 9.55 -9.33
C ASP A 289 3.27 9.52 -10.87
N ASN A 290 3.30 8.34 -11.45
CA ASN A 290 3.19 8.13 -12.90
C ASN A 290 1.75 7.93 -13.40
N ARG A 291 0.75 8.29 -12.57
CA ARG A 291 -0.68 8.26 -12.88
C ARG A 291 -1.32 9.65 -12.85
N GLY A 292 -0.50 10.68 -12.56
CA GLY A 292 -0.91 12.08 -12.48
C GLY A 292 -1.33 12.53 -11.08
N GLY A 293 -1.28 11.68 -10.09
CA GLY A 293 -1.49 12.04 -8.68
C GLY A 293 -0.41 13.01 -8.20
N ARG A 294 -0.80 14.02 -7.43
CA ARG A 294 0.09 15.02 -6.84
C ARG A 294 -0.29 15.31 -5.41
N TRP A 295 0.72 15.46 -4.56
CA TRP A 295 0.60 15.81 -3.15
C TRP A 295 1.48 17.02 -2.90
N VAL A 296 0.90 18.09 -2.41
CA VAL A 296 1.59 19.37 -2.17
C VAL A 296 1.78 19.58 -0.68
N PHE A 297 2.99 19.99 -0.30
CA PHE A 297 3.37 20.23 1.08
C PHE A 297 4.08 21.58 1.20
N THR A 298 3.92 22.25 2.34
CA THR A 298 4.71 23.44 2.67
C THR A 298 6.22 23.13 2.73
N GLU A 299 7.09 24.14 2.76
CA GLU A 299 8.54 23.93 2.99
C GLU A 299 8.82 23.19 4.30
N GLY A 300 8.00 23.39 5.34
CA GLY A 300 8.09 22.70 6.62
C GLY A 300 7.50 21.29 6.63
N GLY A 301 6.96 20.82 5.50
CA GLY A 301 6.43 19.47 5.34
C GLY A 301 4.96 19.28 5.68
N ALA A 302 4.20 20.33 6.00
CA ALA A 302 2.76 20.21 6.25
C ALA A 302 1.99 19.97 4.93
N TRP A 303 1.08 18.99 4.91
CA TRP A 303 0.24 18.71 3.76
C TRP A 303 -0.74 19.86 3.50
N VAL A 304 -0.80 20.31 2.24
CA VAL A 304 -1.62 21.43 1.78
C VAL A 304 -2.82 20.93 0.98
N CYS A 305 -2.56 20.14 -0.05
CA CYS A 305 -3.59 19.57 -0.91
C CYS A 305 -3.06 18.34 -1.66
N SER A 306 -3.98 17.58 -2.23
CA SER A 306 -3.64 16.49 -3.16
C SER A 306 -4.75 16.26 -4.17
N GLY A 307 -4.40 15.82 -5.37
CA GLY A 307 -5.32 15.50 -6.44
C GLY A 307 -4.62 15.36 -7.78
N SER A 308 -5.34 14.89 -8.79
CA SER A 308 -4.85 14.75 -10.18
C SER A 308 -5.50 15.74 -11.13
N SER A 309 -6.62 16.33 -10.74
CA SER A 309 -7.43 17.25 -11.52
C SER A 309 -8.29 18.18 -10.62
N GLN A 310 -8.95 19.16 -11.21
CA GLN A 310 -9.93 20.00 -10.52
C GLN A 310 -11.05 19.19 -9.86
N ARG A 311 -11.40 18.05 -10.45
CA ARG A 311 -12.49 17.19 -9.95
C ARG A 311 -12.15 16.52 -8.63
N ASP A 312 -10.91 16.07 -8.46
CA ASP A 312 -10.51 15.17 -7.37
C ASP A 312 -9.58 15.84 -6.34
N VAL A 313 -9.42 17.16 -6.40
CA VAL A 313 -8.54 17.84 -5.45
C VAL A 313 -9.17 17.98 -4.07
N VAL A 314 -8.38 17.66 -3.05
CA VAL A 314 -8.71 17.86 -1.64
C VAL A 314 -7.71 18.86 -1.06
N HIS A 315 -8.22 19.93 -0.45
CA HIS A 315 -7.47 20.96 0.26
C HIS A 315 -7.61 20.79 1.77
N THR A 316 -6.58 21.16 2.52
CA THR A 316 -6.61 21.17 3.99
C THR A 316 -6.83 22.57 4.53
N VAL A 317 -7.62 22.67 5.59
CA VAL A 317 -7.70 23.85 6.45
C VAL A 317 -6.96 23.53 7.75
N ARG A 318 -6.09 24.42 8.20
CA ARG A 318 -5.22 24.18 9.34
C ARG A 318 -5.31 25.29 10.39
N GLU A 319 -5.15 24.90 11.65
CA GLU A 319 -4.89 25.80 12.78
C GLU A 319 -3.55 25.40 13.40
N GLY A 320 -2.50 26.18 13.14
CA GLY A 320 -1.12 25.80 13.46
C GLY A 320 -0.72 24.54 12.72
N ASP A 321 -0.25 23.53 13.46
CA ASP A 321 0.19 22.26 12.88
C ASP A 321 -0.94 21.24 12.66
N ARG A 322 -2.19 21.56 13.02
CA ARG A 322 -3.32 20.64 12.96
C ARG A 322 -4.21 20.88 11.75
N VAL A 323 -4.61 19.80 11.07
CA VAL A 323 -5.67 19.85 10.08
C VAL A 323 -7.02 19.91 10.80
N THR A 324 -7.76 21.00 10.63
CA THR A 324 -9.09 21.18 11.24
C THR A 324 -10.22 20.93 10.26
N ALA A 325 -9.95 20.98 8.95
CA ALA A 325 -10.90 20.53 7.95
C ALA A 325 -10.18 20.07 6.67
N MET A 326 -10.89 19.30 5.88
CA MET A 326 -10.54 18.94 4.50
C MET A 326 -11.74 19.31 3.62
N GLU A 327 -11.48 19.86 2.43
CA GLU A 327 -12.54 20.29 1.53
C GLU A 327 -12.17 20.08 0.06
N THR A 328 -13.18 19.83 -0.77
CA THR A 328 -13.03 19.70 -2.22
C THR A 328 -13.43 21.01 -2.90
N SER A 329 -13.00 21.20 -4.16
CA SER A 329 -13.42 22.34 -5.00
C SER A 329 -14.95 22.42 -5.21
N TRP A 330 -15.68 21.34 -4.95
CA TRP A 330 -17.11 21.21 -5.14
C TRP A 330 -17.92 21.35 -3.84
N GLY A 331 -17.28 21.82 -2.75
CA GLY A 331 -17.95 22.18 -1.51
C GLY A 331 -18.19 21.03 -0.53
N HIS A 332 -17.79 19.80 -0.85
CA HIS A 332 -17.74 18.75 0.17
C HIS A 332 -16.66 19.07 1.20
N LYS A 333 -17.02 18.94 2.47
CA LYS A 333 -16.13 19.29 3.59
C LYS A 333 -16.29 18.30 4.74
N ILE A 334 -15.18 17.96 5.37
CA ILE A 334 -15.12 17.25 6.65
C ILE A 334 -14.38 18.14 7.64
N THR A 335 -15.04 18.50 8.73
CA THR A 335 -14.47 19.32 9.82
C THR A 335 -14.15 18.41 10.99
N VAL A 336 -12.98 18.56 11.59
CA VAL A 336 -12.48 17.75 12.73
C VAL A 336 -12.32 18.61 13.98
N SER A 337 -12.72 18.08 15.13
CA SER A 337 -12.55 18.71 16.43
C SER A 337 -11.60 17.91 17.31
N TYR A 338 -10.76 18.62 18.06
CA TYR A 338 -9.74 18.02 18.91
C TYR A 338 -10.04 18.23 20.40
N GLY A 339 -9.82 17.16 21.20
CA GLY A 339 -9.71 17.20 22.66
C GLY A 339 -8.24 16.96 23.05
N GLY A 340 -7.52 18.01 23.41
CA GLY A 340 -6.07 17.88 23.61
C GLY A 340 -5.34 17.51 22.33
N ALA A 341 -4.64 16.36 22.30
CA ALA A 341 -3.91 15.88 21.11
C ALA A 341 -4.76 14.96 20.22
N ARG A 342 -5.96 14.57 20.63
CA ARG A 342 -6.79 13.56 19.98
C ARG A 342 -7.96 14.17 19.22
N VAL A 343 -8.32 13.57 18.09
CA VAL A 343 -9.59 13.87 17.41
C VAL A 343 -10.73 13.29 18.25
N VAL A 344 -11.71 14.13 18.60
CA VAL A 344 -12.88 13.69 19.40
C VAL A 344 -14.15 13.66 18.58
N SER A 345 -14.21 14.37 17.48
CA SER A 345 -15.35 14.30 16.55
C SER A 345 -14.97 14.75 15.15
N ALA A 346 -15.72 14.28 14.17
CA ALA A 346 -15.69 14.76 12.80
C ALA A 346 -17.11 14.95 12.28
N ILE A 347 -17.32 16.00 11.48
CA ILE A 347 -18.62 16.35 10.90
C ILE A 347 -18.44 16.63 9.42
N SER A 348 -19.22 15.97 8.57
CA SER A 348 -19.26 16.23 7.14
C SER A 348 -20.27 17.34 6.79
N SER A 349 -20.10 17.99 5.63
CA SER A 349 -20.97 19.08 5.15
C SER A 349 -22.42 18.65 4.92
N ASP A 350 -22.68 17.34 4.79
CA ASP A 350 -24.01 16.74 4.69
C ASP A 350 -24.65 16.42 6.07
N GLY A 351 -23.99 16.80 7.17
CA GLY A 351 -24.52 16.68 8.53
C GLY A 351 -24.20 15.37 9.24
N ARG A 352 -23.56 14.38 8.59
CA ARG A 352 -23.11 13.16 9.27
C ARG A 352 -22.03 13.48 10.30
N CYS A 353 -22.09 12.83 11.46
CA CYS A 353 -21.17 13.06 12.55
C CYS A 353 -20.59 11.73 13.06
N VAL A 354 -19.31 11.76 13.37
CA VAL A 354 -18.59 10.65 14.03
C VAL A 354 -18.01 11.16 15.35
N ARG A 355 -18.06 10.36 16.39
CA ARG A 355 -17.48 10.64 17.71
C ARG A 355 -16.49 9.54 18.09
N TYR A 356 -15.40 9.96 18.70
CA TYR A 356 -14.31 9.08 19.11
C TYR A 356 -14.15 9.11 20.63
N SER A 357 -14.14 7.94 21.25
CA SER A 357 -13.96 7.77 22.70
C SER A 357 -12.65 7.07 23.00
N TYR A 358 -11.96 7.56 24.01
CA TYR A 358 -10.64 7.08 24.43
C TYR A 358 -10.67 6.64 25.88
N ASP A 359 -9.81 5.71 26.25
CA ASP A 359 -9.56 5.33 27.64
C ASP A 359 -8.52 6.26 28.32
N ASP A 360 -8.19 5.94 29.58
CA ASP A 360 -7.26 6.72 30.38
C ASP A 360 -5.81 6.66 29.83
N GLU A 361 -5.46 5.64 29.04
CA GLU A 361 -4.19 5.48 28.32
C GLU A 361 -4.17 6.15 26.94
N ASN A 362 -5.24 6.90 26.61
CA ASN A 362 -5.44 7.56 25.31
C ASN A 362 -5.49 6.60 24.10
N ARG A 363 -5.95 5.36 24.31
CA ARG A 363 -6.24 4.39 23.25
C ARG A 363 -7.67 4.58 22.77
N LEU A 364 -7.89 4.52 21.45
CA LEU A 364 -9.22 4.61 20.87
C LEU A 364 -10.02 3.34 21.19
N VAL A 365 -11.09 3.45 21.97
CA VAL A 365 -11.88 2.30 22.39
C VAL A 365 -13.22 2.20 21.69
N GLN A 366 -13.77 3.32 21.19
CA GLN A 366 -15.07 3.33 20.52
C GLN A 366 -15.15 4.45 19.49
N VAL A 367 -15.81 4.14 18.38
CA VAL A 367 -16.16 5.08 17.31
C VAL A 367 -17.66 4.97 17.04
N ASP A 368 -18.38 6.06 17.28
CA ASP A 368 -19.82 6.16 17.04
C ASP A 368 -20.04 6.98 15.77
N GLY A 369 -20.47 6.34 14.71
CA GLY A 369 -20.67 6.92 13.39
C GLY A 369 -22.07 6.65 12.81
N PRO A 370 -22.32 7.10 11.59
CA PRO A 370 -23.58 6.86 10.87
C PRO A 370 -23.88 5.36 10.70
N ASP A 371 -22.86 4.53 10.56
CA ASP A 371 -22.97 3.09 10.34
C ASP A 371 -23.06 2.28 11.64
N GLY A 372 -23.18 2.96 12.80
CA GLY A 372 -23.25 2.36 14.11
C GLY A 372 -21.98 2.57 14.94
N SER A 373 -21.81 1.75 15.98
CA SER A 373 -20.71 1.87 16.94
C SER A 373 -19.72 0.74 16.78
N ARG A 374 -18.46 1.05 16.46
CA ARG A 374 -17.33 0.08 16.45
C ARG A 374 -16.55 0.19 17.75
N ARG A 375 -16.06 -0.92 18.26
CA ARG A 375 -15.29 -0.96 19.50
C ARG A 375 -14.01 -1.77 19.34
N TYR A 376 -12.98 -1.39 20.09
CA TYR A 376 -11.67 -2.01 20.10
C TYR A 376 -11.29 -2.42 21.51
N GLU A 377 -10.92 -3.69 21.70
CA GLU A 377 -10.37 -4.19 22.94
C GLU A 377 -8.85 -4.26 22.83
N TRP A 378 -8.16 -3.96 23.91
CA TRP A 378 -6.74 -3.76 23.92
C TRP A 378 -6.03 -4.65 24.94
N ASP A 379 -4.83 -5.12 24.57
CA ASP A 379 -3.81 -5.61 25.48
C ASP A 379 -2.57 -4.72 25.31
N ASP A 380 -2.25 -3.91 26.32
CA ASP A 380 -1.27 -2.81 26.24
C ASP A 380 -1.57 -1.89 25.04
N THR A 381 -0.71 -1.85 24.02
CA THR A 381 -0.87 -1.03 22.80
C THR A 381 -1.45 -1.80 21.62
N LEU A 382 -1.79 -3.07 21.78
CA LEU A 382 -2.25 -3.96 20.72
C LEU A 382 -3.76 -4.18 20.76
N ILE A 383 -4.42 -4.03 19.60
CA ILE A 383 -5.85 -4.35 19.45
C ILE A 383 -6.02 -5.86 19.41
N THR A 384 -6.65 -6.42 20.43
CA THR A 384 -6.94 -7.85 20.52
C THR A 384 -8.27 -8.24 19.91
N THR A 385 -9.26 -7.34 19.92
CA THR A 385 -10.58 -7.60 19.36
C THR A 385 -11.11 -6.37 18.65
N VAL A 386 -11.63 -6.56 17.45
CA VAL A 386 -12.43 -5.56 16.73
C VAL A 386 -13.89 -6.01 16.78
N VAL A 387 -14.78 -5.12 17.25
CA VAL A 387 -16.21 -5.41 17.41
C VAL A 387 -17.01 -4.51 16.46
N ASP A 388 -17.84 -5.14 15.62
CA ASP A 388 -18.69 -4.47 14.65
C ASP A 388 -19.87 -3.70 15.29
N ALA A 389 -20.61 -2.97 14.47
CA ALA A 389 -21.78 -2.20 14.90
C ALA A 389 -22.94 -3.08 15.44
N CYS A 390 -22.96 -4.36 15.12
CA CYS A 390 -23.93 -5.33 15.62
C CYS A 390 -23.51 -5.97 16.94
N GLY A 391 -22.29 -5.70 17.41
CA GLY A 391 -21.72 -6.25 18.64
C GLY A 391 -21.04 -7.60 18.45
N ASN A 392 -20.77 -8.03 17.21
CA ASN A 392 -20.02 -9.24 16.92
C ASN A 392 -18.53 -8.95 16.84
N ALA A 393 -17.68 -9.88 17.30
CA ALA A 393 -16.25 -9.81 17.04
C ALA A 393 -15.99 -10.10 15.55
N GLU A 394 -15.43 -9.14 14.84
CA GLU A 394 -14.97 -9.32 13.45
C GLU A 394 -13.69 -10.13 13.43
N CYS A 395 -12.73 -9.78 14.27
CA CYS A 395 -11.53 -10.57 14.47
C CYS A 395 -11.09 -10.57 15.93
N ILE A 396 -10.40 -11.66 16.34
CA ILE A 396 -9.74 -11.79 17.63
C ILE A 396 -8.27 -12.17 17.37
N ASN A 397 -7.36 -11.33 17.84
CA ASN A 397 -5.94 -11.38 17.53
C ASN A 397 -5.11 -11.86 18.72
N SER A 398 -4.07 -12.65 18.42
CA SER A 398 -2.98 -12.93 19.35
C SER A 398 -1.65 -12.53 18.72
N TYR A 399 -0.75 -11.99 19.52
CA TYR A 399 0.50 -11.41 19.06
C TYR A 399 1.74 -12.07 19.67
N ASP A 400 2.87 -11.92 19.01
CA ASP A 400 4.18 -12.14 19.63
C ASP A 400 4.70 -10.82 20.25
N GLY A 401 5.83 -10.89 20.96
CA GLY A 401 6.43 -9.73 21.64
C GLY A 401 6.92 -8.60 20.71
N ARG A 402 6.71 -8.72 19.39
CA ARG A 402 7.05 -7.71 18.38
C ARG A 402 5.81 -7.09 17.72
N GLY A 403 4.63 -7.45 18.19
CA GLY A 403 3.37 -7.00 17.60
C GLY A 403 2.99 -7.71 16.29
N ARG A 404 3.62 -8.85 15.96
CA ARG A 404 3.24 -9.68 14.82
C ARG A 404 2.13 -10.64 15.23
N ILE A 405 1.16 -10.85 14.36
CA ILE A 405 0.08 -11.81 14.58
C ILE A 405 0.62 -13.24 14.69
N THR A 406 0.27 -13.95 15.73
CA THR A 406 0.50 -15.41 15.87
C THR A 406 -0.72 -16.23 15.56
N SER A 407 -1.92 -15.69 15.84
CA SER A 407 -3.19 -16.27 15.41
C SER A 407 -4.26 -15.19 15.29
N GLN A 408 -5.19 -15.40 14.38
CA GLN A 408 -6.40 -14.58 14.23
C GLN A 408 -7.62 -15.47 14.09
N GLN A 409 -8.66 -15.19 14.87
CA GLN A 409 -9.97 -15.81 14.72
C GLN A 409 -10.88 -14.83 13.99
N ALA A 410 -11.44 -15.25 12.87
CA ALA A 410 -12.40 -14.48 12.08
C ALA A 410 -13.83 -14.57 12.69
N ALA A 411 -14.74 -13.69 12.24
CA ALA A 411 -16.14 -13.64 12.69
C ALA A 411 -16.90 -14.98 12.59
N ASN A 412 -16.54 -15.83 11.62
CA ASN A 412 -17.12 -17.17 11.45
C ASN A 412 -16.55 -18.23 12.41
N GLY A 413 -15.66 -17.85 13.32
CA GLY A 413 -15.01 -18.72 14.29
C GLY A 413 -13.79 -19.50 13.76
N ARG A 414 -13.44 -19.37 12.48
CA ARG A 414 -12.21 -19.98 11.92
C ARG A 414 -11.00 -19.30 12.52
N THR A 415 -10.01 -20.08 12.96
CA THR A 415 -8.75 -19.57 13.50
C THR A 415 -7.60 -19.94 12.57
N VAL A 416 -6.87 -18.93 12.15
CA VAL A 416 -5.65 -19.08 11.33
C VAL A 416 -4.42 -18.79 12.18
N HIS A 417 -3.42 -19.66 12.10
CA HIS A 417 -2.15 -19.53 12.82
C HIS A 417 -1.04 -19.12 11.86
N PHE A 418 -0.25 -18.13 12.27
CA PHE A 418 0.85 -17.58 11.49
C PHE A 418 2.19 -18.04 12.01
N ARG A 419 3.12 -18.27 11.09
CA ARG A 419 4.50 -18.67 11.37
C ARG A 419 5.43 -17.91 10.45
N TYR A 420 6.39 -17.24 11.07
CA TYR A 420 7.40 -16.46 10.39
C TYR A 420 8.69 -17.24 10.33
N LEU A 421 9.15 -17.55 9.13
CA LEU A 421 10.32 -18.39 8.87
C LEU A 421 11.47 -17.55 8.30
N PRO A 422 12.73 -18.06 8.35
CA PRO A 422 13.86 -17.39 7.72
C PRO A 422 13.64 -17.08 6.22
N GLY A 423 14.25 -15.99 5.74
CA GLY A 423 14.23 -15.65 4.32
C GLY A 423 12.95 -14.93 3.85
N GLY A 424 12.24 -14.25 4.76
CA GLY A 424 11.00 -13.51 4.40
C GLY A 424 9.82 -14.44 4.09
N VAL A 425 9.78 -15.60 4.74
CA VAL A 425 8.74 -16.62 4.50
C VAL A 425 7.72 -16.59 5.63
N THR A 426 6.45 -16.45 5.28
CA THR A 426 5.32 -16.53 6.22
C THR A 426 4.39 -17.64 5.81
N ALA A 427 4.09 -18.54 6.73
CA ALA A 427 3.09 -19.59 6.55
C ALA A 427 1.87 -19.30 7.43
N ALA A 428 0.69 -19.40 6.82
CA ALA A 428 -0.60 -19.33 7.51
C ALA A 428 -1.34 -20.65 7.31
N SER A 429 -1.93 -21.21 8.37
CA SER A 429 -2.62 -22.50 8.33
C SER A 429 -3.75 -22.55 9.36
N ASP A 430 -4.70 -23.45 9.18
CA ASP A 430 -5.67 -23.79 10.21
C ASP A 430 -4.98 -24.37 11.46
N ALA A 431 -5.69 -24.49 12.57
CA ALA A 431 -5.15 -24.92 13.86
C ALA A 431 -4.49 -26.30 13.83
N ASP A 432 -4.98 -27.20 12.99
CA ASP A 432 -4.45 -28.54 12.78
C ASP A 432 -3.27 -28.59 11.77
N GLY A 433 -2.89 -27.44 11.20
CA GLY A 433 -1.84 -27.31 10.19
C GLY A 433 -2.27 -27.60 8.76
N THR A 434 -3.58 -27.83 8.53
CA THR A 434 -4.14 -27.98 7.19
C THR A 434 -4.33 -26.62 6.52
N ASN A 435 -4.66 -26.62 5.24
CA ASN A 435 -4.87 -25.42 4.42
C ASN A 435 -3.71 -24.40 4.52
N ALA A 436 -2.47 -24.91 4.62
CA ALA A 436 -1.29 -24.08 4.78
C ALA A 436 -0.95 -23.38 3.46
N ASN A 437 -1.02 -22.04 3.48
CA ASN A 437 -0.49 -21.20 2.41
C ASN A 437 0.80 -20.53 2.88
N THR A 438 1.74 -20.35 1.95
CA THR A 438 3.05 -19.79 2.25
C THR A 438 3.34 -18.62 1.32
N TRP A 439 3.73 -17.48 1.89
CA TRP A 439 4.19 -16.29 1.18
C TRP A 439 5.69 -16.17 1.32
N ILE A 440 6.34 -15.81 0.23
CA ILE A 440 7.77 -15.53 0.16
C ILE A 440 7.92 -14.08 -0.26
N CYS A 441 8.57 -13.27 0.56
CA CYS A 441 8.74 -11.85 0.34
C CYS A 441 10.23 -11.48 0.25
N ASP A 442 10.54 -10.44 -0.54
CA ASP A 442 11.88 -9.86 -0.59
C ASP A 442 12.11 -8.86 0.56
N ALA A 443 13.31 -8.25 0.61
CA ALA A 443 13.68 -7.28 1.65
C ALA A 443 12.84 -5.97 1.60
N HIS A 444 12.15 -5.72 0.52
CA HIS A 444 11.23 -4.59 0.38
C HIS A 444 9.78 -4.96 0.76
N GLY A 445 9.55 -6.18 1.28
CA GLY A 445 8.22 -6.67 1.63
C GLY A 445 7.35 -7.06 0.42
N ARG A 446 7.92 -7.09 -0.79
CA ARG A 446 7.18 -7.47 -2.00
C ARG A 446 7.07 -8.98 -2.08
N THR A 447 5.88 -9.49 -2.40
CA THR A 447 5.65 -10.92 -2.56
C THR A 447 6.34 -11.43 -3.83
N THR A 448 7.34 -12.30 -3.67
CA THR A 448 8.07 -12.93 -4.77
C THR A 448 7.60 -14.35 -5.04
N GLY A 449 6.86 -14.95 -4.12
CA GLY A 449 6.29 -16.28 -4.28
C GLY A 449 5.10 -16.53 -3.37
N VAL A 450 4.18 -17.35 -3.85
CA VAL A 450 3.07 -17.88 -3.05
C VAL A 450 2.97 -19.37 -3.33
N VAL A 451 2.95 -20.19 -2.28
CA VAL A 451 2.71 -21.64 -2.37
C VAL A 451 1.40 -21.93 -1.65
N ASP A 452 0.44 -22.51 -2.36
CA ASP A 452 -0.84 -22.88 -1.77
C ASP A 452 -0.79 -24.24 -1.04
N ALA A 453 -1.89 -24.58 -0.35
CA ALA A 453 -2.00 -25.81 0.43
C ALA A 453 -1.84 -27.11 -0.39
N HIS A 454 -1.96 -27.03 -1.70
CA HIS A 454 -1.80 -28.17 -2.63
C HIS A 454 -0.42 -28.21 -3.27
N GLY A 455 0.47 -27.27 -2.92
CA GLY A 455 1.81 -27.16 -3.48
C GLY A 455 1.88 -26.39 -4.81
N GLY A 456 0.76 -25.80 -5.26
CA GLY A 456 0.76 -24.93 -6.43
C GLY A 456 1.53 -23.64 -6.14
N GLN A 457 2.46 -23.28 -7.02
CA GLN A 457 3.34 -22.13 -6.82
C GLN A 457 3.09 -21.03 -7.85
N VAL A 458 3.04 -19.79 -7.37
CA VAL A 458 3.13 -18.57 -8.19
C VAL A 458 4.43 -17.85 -7.82
N SER A 459 5.16 -17.34 -8.82
CA SER A 459 6.36 -16.55 -8.55
C SER A 459 6.35 -15.21 -9.31
N MET A 460 6.88 -14.17 -8.67
CA MET A 460 6.91 -12.80 -9.18
C MET A 460 8.33 -12.24 -9.06
N THR A 461 8.72 -11.44 -10.05
CA THR A 461 10.01 -10.74 -10.05
C THR A 461 9.76 -9.26 -10.32
N TYR A 462 10.50 -8.41 -9.63
CA TYR A 462 10.35 -6.95 -9.70
C TYR A 462 11.65 -6.29 -10.13
N ASP A 463 11.54 -5.13 -10.77
CA ASP A 463 12.68 -4.25 -11.02
C ASP A 463 13.05 -3.44 -9.76
N SER A 464 14.09 -2.60 -9.87
CA SER A 464 14.55 -1.74 -8.78
C SER A 464 13.53 -0.67 -8.35
N PHE A 465 12.49 -0.43 -9.15
CA PHE A 465 11.42 0.53 -8.89
C PHE A 465 10.11 -0.11 -8.45
N GLY A 466 10.13 -1.42 -8.19
CA GLY A 466 8.97 -2.16 -7.71
C GLY A 466 7.95 -2.52 -8.79
N ASN A 467 8.29 -2.38 -10.07
CA ASN A 467 7.42 -2.84 -11.14
C ASN A 467 7.58 -4.36 -11.32
N MET A 468 6.47 -5.09 -11.43
CA MET A 468 6.50 -6.53 -11.66
C MET A 468 6.91 -6.82 -13.11
N VAL A 469 8.13 -7.31 -13.31
CA VAL A 469 8.68 -7.59 -14.66
C VAL A 469 8.37 -9.00 -15.14
N ARG A 470 8.05 -9.92 -14.22
CA ARG A 470 7.74 -11.31 -14.58
C ARG A 470 6.81 -11.93 -13.54
N CYS A 471 5.84 -12.71 -14.03
CA CYS A 471 4.98 -13.56 -13.22
C CYS A 471 4.95 -14.97 -13.83
N VAL A 472 5.03 -16.00 -12.98
CA VAL A 472 4.84 -17.40 -13.37
C VAL A 472 3.65 -17.92 -12.57
N ASP A 473 2.62 -18.39 -13.25
CA ASP A 473 1.43 -18.93 -12.62
C ASP A 473 1.62 -20.39 -12.14
N ARG A 474 0.59 -20.96 -11.50
CA ARG A 474 0.61 -22.33 -11.00
C ARG A 474 0.78 -23.41 -12.08
N ALA A 475 0.45 -23.10 -13.33
CA ALA A 475 0.61 -24.01 -14.47
C ALA A 475 2.01 -23.88 -15.13
N GLY A 476 2.85 -22.97 -14.64
CA GLY A 476 4.16 -22.66 -15.20
C GLY A 476 4.11 -21.68 -16.38
N ASN A 477 2.96 -21.09 -16.67
CA ASN A 477 2.83 -20.08 -17.71
C ASN A 477 3.51 -18.78 -17.28
N VAL A 478 4.25 -18.17 -18.21
CA VAL A 478 5.05 -16.97 -17.97
C VAL A 478 4.41 -15.76 -18.63
N THR A 479 4.21 -14.70 -17.84
CA THR A 479 3.90 -13.36 -18.33
C THR A 479 5.09 -12.45 -18.00
N SER A 480 5.57 -11.67 -18.97
CA SER A 480 6.66 -10.72 -18.78
C SER A 480 6.22 -9.31 -19.14
N HIS A 481 6.71 -8.33 -18.39
CA HIS A 481 6.34 -6.92 -18.57
C HIS A 481 7.59 -6.07 -18.76
N ARG A 482 7.47 -5.03 -19.59
CA ARG A 482 8.51 -3.99 -19.75
C ARG A 482 7.90 -2.63 -19.47
N TYR A 483 8.71 -1.78 -18.87
CA TYR A 483 8.30 -0.45 -18.45
C TYR A 483 9.25 0.60 -19.01
N ASP A 484 8.75 1.80 -19.21
CA ASP A 484 9.58 2.94 -19.56
C ASP A 484 10.31 3.50 -18.32
N GLN A 485 11.07 4.58 -18.52
CA GLN A 485 11.84 5.21 -17.45
C GLN A 485 10.95 5.81 -16.34
N ARG A 486 9.67 6.07 -16.63
CA ARG A 486 8.70 6.54 -15.66
C ARG A 486 7.93 5.39 -14.96
N GLY A 487 8.28 4.13 -15.27
CA GLY A 487 7.62 2.96 -14.72
C GLY A 487 6.21 2.72 -15.27
N ARG A 488 5.90 3.26 -16.47
CA ARG A 488 4.65 3.00 -17.17
C ARG A 488 4.80 1.75 -18.04
N LEU A 489 3.80 0.86 -18.00
CA LEU A 489 3.83 -0.39 -18.77
C LEU A 489 3.81 -0.09 -20.27
N THR A 490 4.83 -0.57 -20.99
CA THR A 490 4.94 -0.39 -22.45
C THR A 490 4.74 -1.66 -23.23
N HIS A 491 5.04 -2.82 -22.60
CA HIS A 491 4.95 -4.10 -23.30
C HIS A 491 4.66 -5.24 -22.35
N THR A 492 3.83 -6.19 -22.80
CA THR A 492 3.56 -7.46 -22.10
C THR A 492 3.70 -8.63 -23.06
N ASP A 493 4.56 -9.58 -22.74
CA ASP A 493 4.61 -10.90 -23.37
C ASP A 493 3.62 -11.84 -22.67
N LEU A 494 2.66 -12.38 -23.41
CA LEU A 494 1.65 -13.31 -22.88
C LEU A 494 2.13 -14.76 -22.98
N PRO A 495 1.66 -15.66 -22.10
CA PRO A 495 2.00 -17.09 -22.17
C PRO A 495 1.64 -17.77 -23.49
N THR A 496 0.66 -17.23 -24.20
CA THR A 496 0.22 -17.73 -25.52
C THR A 496 1.15 -17.35 -26.67
N GLY A 497 2.23 -16.59 -26.39
CA GLY A 497 3.15 -16.06 -27.40
C GLY A 497 2.68 -14.76 -28.07
N GLY A 498 1.50 -14.25 -27.68
CA GLY A 498 1.04 -12.92 -28.13
C GLY A 498 1.62 -11.79 -27.27
N THR A 499 1.52 -10.55 -27.77
CA THR A 499 2.00 -9.35 -27.07
C THR A 499 0.89 -8.32 -26.87
N ILE A 500 1.03 -7.48 -25.85
CA ILE A 500 0.24 -6.27 -25.65
C ILE A 500 1.20 -5.11 -25.59
N ASP A 501 1.00 -4.09 -26.42
CA ASP A 501 1.83 -2.89 -26.45
C ASP A 501 1.03 -1.66 -26.03
N CYS A 502 1.63 -0.81 -25.19
CA CYS A 502 1.04 0.43 -24.71
C CYS A 502 1.96 1.61 -25.05
N SER A 503 1.39 2.73 -25.49
CA SER A 503 2.12 3.98 -25.65
C SER A 503 1.51 5.09 -24.78
N TRP A 504 2.35 5.99 -24.32
CA TRP A 504 2.03 7.03 -23.35
C TRP A 504 2.51 8.39 -23.84
N ASP A 505 1.79 9.44 -23.50
CA ASP A 505 2.24 10.80 -23.72
C ASP A 505 3.07 11.32 -22.55
N ASP A 506 3.55 12.55 -22.70
CA ASP A 506 4.38 13.22 -21.71
C ASP A 506 3.62 13.63 -20.43
N LEU A 507 2.29 13.59 -20.44
CA LEU A 507 1.42 13.86 -19.29
C LEU A 507 0.99 12.59 -18.54
N ASP A 508 1.68 11.44 -18.78
CA ASP A 508 1.36 10.14 -18.21
C ASP A 508 -0.05 9.63 -18.57
N ARG A 509 -0.52 9.95 -19.80
CA ARG A 509 -1.80 9.48 -20.32
C ARG A 509 -1.58 8.41 -21.38
N LEU A 510 -2.43 7.37 -21.38
CA LEU A 510 -2.35 6.26 -22.34
C LEU A 510 -2.81 6.74 -23.74
N VAL A 511 -1.95 6.67 -24.74
CA VAL A 511 -2.24 7.12 -26.12
C VAL A 511 -2.72 5.96 -27.00
N SER A 512 -2.18 4.77 -26.81
CA SER A 512 -2.66 3.59 -27.52
C SER A 512 -2.43 2.28 -26.77
N THR A 513 -3.27 1.31 -27.06
CA THR A 513 -3.08 -0.09 -26.68
C THR A 513 -3.25 -0.97 -27.92
N THR A 514 -2.29 -1.85 -28.19
CA THR A 514 -2.34 -2.85 -29.26
C THR A 514 -2.36 -4.24 -28.66
N LEU A 515 -3.37 -5.03 -28.98
CA LEU A 515 -3.53 -6.41 -28.50
C LEU A 515 -2.78 -7.42 -29.39
N ALA A 516 -2.64 -8.66 -28.90
CA ALA A 516 -1.93 -9.76 -29.58
C ALA A 516 -2.43 -10.09 -31.01
N ASN A 517 -3.68 -9.80 -31.31
CA ASN A 517 -4.27 -9.97 -32.63
C ASN A 517 -4.10 -8.76 -33.56
N GLY A 518 -3.33 -7.74 -33.13
CA GLY A 518 -3.11 -6.49 -33.85
C GLY A 518 -4.25 -5.46 -33.68
N ALA A 519 -5.28 -5.76 -32.90
CA ALA A 519 -6.37 -4.83 -32.61
C ALA A 519 -5.86 -3.66 -31.79
N GLN A 520 -6.01 -2.43 -32.31
CA GLN A 520 -5.51 -1.22 -31.66
C GLN A 520 -6.65 -0.30 -31.23
N THR A 521 -6.58 0.19 -30.00
CA THR A 521 -7.39 1.30 -29.49
C THR A 521 -6.51 2.52 -29.32
N THR A 522 -6.96 3.69 -29.77
CA THR A 522 -6.24 4.96 -29.60
C THR A 522 -7.04 5.97 -28.82
N PHE A 523 -6.32 6.83 -28.08
CA PHE A 523 -6.88 7.84 -27.19
C PHE A 523 -6.28 9.21 -27.54
N GLU A 524 -7.12 10.21 -27.71
CA GLU A 524 -6.72 11.59 -27.94
C GLU A 524 -7.24 12.45 -26.78
N TYR A 525 -6.44 13.45 -26.39
CA TYR A 525 -6.71 14.30 -25.23
C TYR A 525 -6.70 15.77 -25.64
N ASP A 526 -7.42 16.61 -24.90
CA ASP A 526 -7.39 18.06 -25.07
C ASP A 526 -6.57 18.71 -23.94
N GLY A 527 -5.56 19.50 -24.31
CA GLY A 527 -4.71 20.22 -23.37
C GLY A 527 -4.18 19.32 -22.24
N THR A 528 -4.45 19.72 -21.01
CA THR A 528 -4.03 19.01 -19.79
C THR A 528 -5.11 18.10 -19.20
N GLU A 529 -6.27 17.96 -19.86
CA GLU A 529 -7.33 17.07 -19.40
C GLU A 529 -6.83 15.62 -19.29
N ARG A 530 -7.26 14.95 -18.24
CA ARG A 530 -6.84 13.55 -17.96
C ARG A 530 -7.69 12.53 -18.69
N ASP A 531 -8.92 12.89 -19.04
CA ASP A 531 -9.85 12.02 -19.72
C ASP A 531 -9.83 12.26 -21.24
N PRO A 532 -9.91 11.19 -22.08
CA PRO A 532 -9.79 11.34 -23.51
C PRO A 532 -11.03 12.01 -24.15
N VAL A 533 -10.79 12.95 -25.04
CA VAL A 533 -11.84 13.58 -25.85
C VAL A 533 -12.26 12.74 -27.06
N ARG A 534 -11.40 11.80 -27.46
CA ARG A 534 -11.67 10.86 -28.56
C ARG A 534 -11.06 9.50 -28.26
N VAL A 535 -11.86 8.46 -28.47
CA VAL A 535 -11.42 7.07 -28.39
C VAL A 535 -11.78 6.38 -29.71
N THR A 536 -10.79 5.83 -30.40
CA THR A 536 -11.00 5.02 -31.62
C THR A 536 -10.81 3.56 -31.29
N ASP A 537 -11.84 2.76 -31.50
CA ASP A 537 -11.81 1.32 -31.27
C ASP A 537 -11.07 0.57 -32.41
N PRO A 538 -10.75 -0.73 -32.25
CA PRO A 538 -10.04 -1.50 -33.28
C PRO A 538 -10.80 -1.67 -34.61
N CYS A 539 -12.09 -1.43 -34.63
CA CYS A 539 -12.93 -1.49 -35.84
C CYS A 539 -13.06 -0.14 -36.53
N GLY A 540 -12.40 0.91 -36.01
CA GLY A 540 -12.47 2.27 -36.51
C GLY A 540 -13.68 3.06 -35.99
N GLY A 541 -14.45 2.49 -35.06
CA GLY A 541 -15.54 3.19 -34.39
C GLY A 541 -15.01 4.29 -33.47
N VAL A 542 -15.55 5.51 -33.57
CA VAL A 542 -15.08 6.68 -32.85
C VAL A 542 -16.11 7.11 -31.78
N THR A 543 -15.68 7.12 -30.54
CA THR A 543 -16.39 7.79 -29.42
C THR A 543 -15.78 9.15 -29.18
N VAL A 544 -16.60 10.19 -29.09
CA VAL A 544 -16.18 11.58 -28.79
C VAL A 544 -16.79 12.01 -27.46
N ALA A 545 -15.98 12.62 -26.61
CA ALA A 545 -16.38 13.13 -25.30
C ALA A 545 -16.02 14.62 -25.18
N GLU A 546 -16.88 15.38 -24.49
CA GLU A 546 -16.65 16.78 -24.12
C GLU A 546 -16.54 16.85 -22.60
N TRP A 547 -15.40 17.35 -22.13
CA TRP A 547 -15.08 17.46 -20.71
C TRP A 547 -14.98 18.92 -20.29
N LYS A 548 -15.33 19.21 -19.06
CA LYS A 548 -15.05 20.51 -18.43
C LYS A 548 -14.82 20.30 -16.93
N ASP A 549 -13.70 20.82 -16.44
CA ASP A 549 -13.31 20.73 -15.02
C ASP A 549 -13.30 19.27 -14.50
N GLY A 550 -12.97 18.30 -15.38
CA GLY A 550 -13.00 16.86 -15.11
C GLY A 550 -14.41 16.24 -15.11
N LEU A 551 -15.44 16.96 -15.53
CA LEU A 551 -16.81 16.46 -15.66
C LEU A 551 -17.16 16.19 -17.12
N LEU A 552 -17.73 15.01 -17.40
CA LEU A 552 -18.19 14.63 -18.74
C LEU A 552 -19.50 15.36 -19.06
N LEU A 553 -19.48 16.30 -20.00
CA LEU A 553 -20.68 17.05 -20.39
C LEU A 553 -21.45 16.37 -21.51
N ARG A 554 -20.75 15.69 -22.42
CA ARG A 554 -21.34 15.00 -23.57
C ARG A 554 -20.51 13.80 -23.99
N ALA A 555 -21.16 12.73 -24.40
CA ALA A 555 -20.51 11.61 -25.08
C ALA A 555 -21.31 11.23 -26.33
N THR A 556 -20.60 10.98 -27.43
CA THR A 556 -21.19 10.50 -28.69
C THR A 556 -20.53 9.19 -29.08
N ASN A 557 -21.30 8.14 -29.22
CA ASN A 557 -20.81 6.83 -29.57
C ASN A 557 -20.52 6.69 -31.09
N PRO A 558 -19.89 5.59 -31.56
CA PRO A 558 -19.53 5.42 -32.97
C PRO A 558 -20.71 5.41 -33.96
N VAL A 559 -21.93 5.15 -33.50
CA VAL A 559 -23.12 5.19 -34.35
C VAL A 559 -23.86 6.53 -34.32
N GLY A 560 -23.25 7.55 -33.67
CA GLY A 560 -23.76 8.94 -33.63
C GLY A 560 -24.78 9.23 -32.54
N VAL A 561 -25.06 8.28 -31.64
CA VAL A 561 -25.94 8.53 -30.49
C VAL A 561 -25.19 9.37 -29.46
N SER A 562 -25.79 10.50 -29.11
CA SER A 562 -25.22 11.47 -28.16
C SER A 562 -26.00 11.48 -26.86
N LEU A 563 -25.27 11.51 -25.73
CA LEU A 563 -25.81 11.76 -24.40
C LEU A 563 -25.23 13.03 -23.84
N ARG A 564 -26.02 13.81 -23.10
CA ARG A 564 -25.63 14.96 -22.32
C ARG A 564 -25.77 14.67 -20.84
N PHE A 565 -24.83 15.16 -20.06
CA PHE A 565 -24.76 14.95 -18.63
C PHE A 565 -24.86 16.31 -17.92
N SER A 566 -25.64 16.38 -16.86
CA SER A 566 -25.77 17.58 -16.03
C SER A 566 -25.52 17.22 -14.58
N TYR A 567 -24.87 18.12 -13.89
CA TYR A 567 -24.39 17.93 -12.52
C TYR A 567 -24.98 19.03 -11.61
N ASP A 568 -25.07 18.72 -10.33
CA ASP A 568 -25.39 19.72 -9.32
C ASP A 568 -24.13 20.52 -8.88
N HIS A 569 -24.27 21.35 -7.86
CA HIS A 569 -23.19 22.19 -7.35
C HIS A 569 -22.10 21.40 -6.62
N HIS A 570 -22.35 20.13 -6.26
CA HIS A 570 -21.38 19.22 -5.69
C HIS A 570 -20.71 18.31 -6.76
N ALA A 571 -20.89 18.65 -8.05
CA ALA A 571 -20.42 17.86 -9.19
C ALA A 571 -21.03 16.44 -9.24
N GLU A 572 -22.21 16.24 -8.65
CA GLU A 572 -22.93 14.99 -8.73
C GLU A 572 -23.87 14.93 -9.92
N LEU A 573 -23.86 13.78 -10.64
CA LEU A 573 -24.71 13.57 -11.79
C LEU A 573 -26.19 13.59 -11.38
N VAL A 574 -26.97 14.51 -11.97
CA VAL A 574 -28.41 14.65 -11.71
C VAL A 574 -29.28 14.41 -12.93
N ARG A 575 -28.70 14.45 -14.15
CA ARG A 575 -29.46 14.24 -15.38
C ARG A 575 -28.61 13.65 -16.49
N VAL A 576 -29.17 12.69 -17.21
CA VAL A 576 -28.65 12.17 -18.47
C VAL A 576 -29.74 12.34 -19.53
N GLU A 577 -29.44 13.05 -20.62
CA GLU A 577 -30.36 13.40 -21.68
C GLU A 577 -29.85 12.89 -23.03
N ASP A 578 -30.71 12.31 -23.84
CA ASP A 578 -30.40 11.88 -25.20
C ASP A 578 -30.56 13.05 -26.23
N ALA A 579 -30.29 12.75 -27.50
CA ALA A 579 -30.39 13.71 -28.59
C ALA A 579 -31.82 14.17 -28.89
N HIS A 580 -32.86 13.48 -28.41
CA HIS A 580 -34.28 13.81 -28.57
C HIS A 580 -34.83 14.62 -27.42
N GLY A 581 -34.01 14.87 -26.38
CA GLY A 581 -34.43 15.60 -25.16
C GLY A 581 -35.08 14.68 -24.12
N GLU A 582 -35.12 13.38 -24.38
CA GLU A 582 -35.54 12.35 -23.41
C GLU A 582 -34.50 12.23 -22.30
N ALA A 583 -34.93 12.38 -21.05
CA ALA A 583 -33.98 12.48 -19.95
C ALA A 583 -34.31 11.57 -18.77
N SER A 584 -33.29 10.85 -18.30
CA SER A 584 -33.27 10.24 -16.95
C SER A 584 -32.82 11.27 -15.92
N ARG A 585 -33.44 11.28 -14.75
CA ARG A 585 -33.09 12.16 -13.62
C ARG A 585 -32.72 11.32 -12.40
N LEU A 586 -31.77 11.83 -11.62
CA LEU A 586 -31.36 11.27 -10.35
C LEU A 586 -31.62 12.31 -9.26
N ILE A 587 -32.35 11.94 -8.24
CA ILE A 587 -32.61 12.77 -7.06
C ILE A 587 -31.84 12.17 -5.90
N ARG A 588 -31.13 13.00 -5.16
CA ARG A 588 -30.27 12.61 -4.05
C ARG A 588 -30.76 13.21 -2.74
N ASP A 589 -30.42 12.55 -1.65
CA ASP A 589 -30.57 13.11 -0.31
C ASP A 589 -29.35 13.99 0.06
N GLU A 590 -29.36 14.55 1.27
CA GLU A 590 -28.30 15.42 1.78
C GLU A 590 -26.95 14.68 1.92
N ALA A 591 -26.97 13.34 2.02
CA ALA A 591 -25.76 12.50 2.06
C ALA A 591 -25.23 12.14 0.66
N GLY A 592 -25.83 12.65 -0.41
CA GLY A 592 -25.46 12.37 -1.80
C GLY A 592 -25.96 11.03 -2.33
N ARG A 593 -26.78 10.28 -1.56
CA ARG A 593 -27.30 8.96 -1.98
C ARG A 593 -28.51 9.14 -2.89
N ILE A 594 -28.62 8.31 -3.93
CA ILE A 594 -29.76 8.35 -4.85
C ILE A 594 -31.00 7.85 -4.12
N VAL A 595 -32.00 8.71 -3.92
CA VAL A 595 -33.29 8.38 -3.31
C VAL A 595 -34.39 8.16 -4.36
N GLU A 596 -34.20 8.68 -5.57
CA GLU A 596 -35.16 8.47 -6.66
C GLU A 596 -34.47 8.53 -8.03
N THR A 597 -34.86 7.65 -8.93
CA THR A 597 -34.51 7.75 -10.35
C THR A 597 -35.78 7.83 -11.17
N ILE A 598 -35.81 8.75 -12.15
CA ILE A 598 -36.91 8.95 -13.05
C ILE A 598 -36.43 8.63 -14.48
N SER A 599 -37.04 7.65 -15.12
CA SER A 599 -36.72 7.30 -16.51
C SER A 599 -37.24 8.35 -17.49
N PRO A 600 -36.81 8.36 -18.77
CA PRO A 600 -37.32 9.24 -19.80
C PRO A 600 -38.84 9.16 -19.95
N GLY A 601 -39.43 7.96 -19.80
CA GLY A 601 -40.88 7.77 -19.84
C GLY A 601 -41.63 8.15 -18.57
N GLY A 602 -40.95 8.74 -17.55
CA GLY A 602 -41.56 9.20 -16.29
C GLY A 602 -41.72 8.07 -15.25
N ALA A 603 -41.29 6.85 -15.54
CA ALA A 603 -41.33 5.77 -14.57
C ALA A 603 -40.31 6.04 -13.45
N THR A 604 -40.75 5.90 -12.20
CA THR A 604 -39.97 6.28 -11.02
C THR A 604 -39.60 5.06 -10.19
N THR A 605 -38.32 4.92 -9.86
CA THR A 605 -37.81 3.97 -8.87
C THR A 605 -37.34 4.74 -7.64
N ARG A 606 -37.77 4.33 -6.44
CA ARG A 606 -37.40 4.95 -5.16
C ARG A 606 -36.52 4.02 -4.35
N PHE A 607 -35.56 4.61 -3.68
CA PHE A 607 -34.60 3.95 -2.81
C PHE A 607 -34.75 4.50 -1.40
N SER A 608 -34.81 3.66 -0.41
CA SER A 608 -34.76 4.05 0.99
C SER A 608 -33.58 3.40 1.69
N TYR A 609 -33.04 4.08 2.68
CA TYR A 609 -31.84 3.66 3.41
C TYR A 609 -32.17 3.58 4.89
N ASP A 610 -31.52 2.66 5.60
CA ASP A 610 -31.60 2.57 7.06
C ASP A 610 -30.74 3.68 7.73
N ASP A 611 -30.79 3.74 9.06
CA ASP A 611 -30.05 4.73 9.84
C ASP A 611 -28.53 4.59 9.69
N ALA A 612 -28.05 3.42 9.28
CA ALA A 612 -26.65 3.14 8.97
C ALA A 612 -26.28 3.45 7.50
N GLY A 613 -27.18 4.06 6.71
CA GLY A 613 -26.92 4.41 5.32
C GLY A 613 -26.99 3.25 4.34
N ARG A 614 -27.36 2.04 4.77
CA ARG A 614 -27.45 0.85 3.91
C ARG A 614 -28.80 0.83 3.20
N LEU A 615 -28.80 0.37 1.95
CA LEU A 615 -30.04 0.26 1.15
C LEU A 615 -31.03 -0.68 1.83
N ALA A 616 -32.14 -0.13 2.31
CA ALA A 616 -33.20 -0.84 3.04
C ALA A 616 -34.30 -1.35 2.11
N ALA A 617 -34.71 -0.54 1.11
CA ALA A 617 -35.74 -0.95 0.16
C ALA A 617 -35.58 -0.26 -1.20
N VAL A 618 -36.06 -0.95 -2.25
CA VAL A 618 -36.22 -0.42 -3.60
C VAL A 618 -37.68 -0.64 -4.00
N VAL A 619 -38.32 0.46 -4.41
CA VAL A 619 -39.69 0.44 -4.93
C VAL A 619 -39.64 0.77 -6.41
N THR A 620 -39.99 -0.20 -7.24
CA THR A 620 -40.03 -0.05 -8.70
C THR A 620 -41.33 0.62 -9.15
N PRO A 621 -41.44 1.10 -10.41
CA PRO A 621 -42.68 1.70 -10.93
C PRO A 621 -43.90 0.78 -10.88
N ASP A 622 -43.68 -0.51 -10.82
CA ASP A 622 -44.75 -1.54 -10.79
C ASP A 622 -45.13 -1.95 -9.34
N GLY A 623 -44.49 -1.38 -8.32
CA GLY A 623 -44.78 -1.61 -6.89
C GLY A 623 -43.73 -2.41 -6.17
#